data_25ecd4ed46e3665bbbfcae21027fe149
#
_entry.id   25ecd4ed46e3665bbbfcae21027fe149
#
_cell.length_a   1.000
_cell.length_b   1.000
_cell.length_c   1.000
_cell.angle_alpha   90.00
_cell.angle_beta   90.00
_cell.angle_gamma   90.00
#
_symmetry.space_group_name_H-M   'P 1'
#
loop_
_entity.id
_entity.type
_entity.pdbx_description
1 polymer ?
#
loop_
_entity_poly.entity_id
_entity_poly.type
_entity_poly.pdbx_seq_one_letter_code
_entity_poly.pdbx_strand_id
1 'polypeptide(L)'
;MADGRGSAGFWQRRRADWSDLRHNRRRYHARRGRLRPPEGRSPLVWIQAGEGADNLRLAADLLGALRQSRLDLRLVLTYPEEDRAILRERLEGCSREKVALGYGPDPVPRAQGRVAERLAPLGVIGVGRAPTPALEGISHRVAVRSGPAGASVEAALPADSDTADAWQGRAEDIAPAADPLTLLAEAQVEPVLPALLGGDRLAWFIGVSDWRGLEATWRAHPLASQGVLFASPAPGAKVPAHLPRLADWDRKPLPAGTLMVVDDPRWNPALAVSAESIHLFEDLPAARWQALAGHRPVTSAVSLPADATGALPCPVVGSGDEAALAAWQGWLDDPLAAREMGSACRRHFWAVRREADAAVNRLLERIYAW
;
A
#
# COMPACT_ATOMS: atom_id res chain seq x y z
N MET A 1 -19.98 -3.53 33.25
CA MET A 1 -20.04 -2.28 32.45
C MET A 1 -20.01 -2.70 30.99
N ALA A 2 -21.17 -2.81 30.34
CA ALA A 2 -21.33 -3.36 29.01
C ALA A 2 -21.19 -2.25 27.95
N ASP A 3 -20.28 -2.52 27.06
CA ASP A 3 -20.03 -2.09 25.69
C ASP A 3 -20.89 -1.00 25.05
N GLY A 4 -20.49 0.26 25.25
CA GLY A 4 -20.93 1.39 24.41
C GLY A 4 -20.38 1.38 22.96
N ARG A 5 -19.53 0.42 22.59
CA ARG A 5 -18.94 0.32 21.22
C ARG A 5 -19.88 -0.28 20.17
N GLY A 6 -20.92 -0.98 20.59
CA GLY A 6 -21.86 -1.62 19.67
C GLY A 6 -22.81 -0.67 18.93
N SER A 7 -23.20 0.45 19.56
CA SER A 7 -24.23 1.35 19.01
C SER A 7 -23.69 2.27 17.91
N ALA A 8 -22.49 2.82 18.07
CA ALA A 8 -21.88 3.73 17.07
C ALA A 8 -21.64 3.00 15.73
N GLY A 9 -21.14 1.76 15.77
CA GLY A 9 -20.95 0.95 14.57
C GLY A 9 -22.24 0.55 13.85
N PHE A 10 -23.35 0.41 14.61
CA PHE A 10 -24.66 0.10 14.03
C PHE A 10 -25.24 1.30 13.24
N TRP A 11 -25.16 2.50 13.80
CA TRP A 11 -25.66 3.72 13.15
C TRP A 11 -24.80 4.15 11.96
N GLN A 12 -23.49 3.98 12.04
CA GLN A 12 -22.58 4.22 10.90
C GLN A 12 -22.89 3.27 9.74
N ARG A 13 -23.12 1.97 10.02
CA ARG A 13 -23.53 0.98 9.01
C ARG A 13 -24.88 1.33 8.38
N ARG A 14 -25.88 1.74 9.17
CA ARG A 14 -27.17 2.17 8.61
C ARG A 14 -27.05 3.39 7.70
N ARG A 15 -26.22 4.37 8.07
CA ARG A 15 -25.96 5.56 7.22
C ARG A 15 -25.26 5.14 5.92
N ALA A 16 -24.27 4.27 5.98
CA ALA A 16 -23.58 3.73 4.82
C ALA A 16 -24.54 2.93 3.92
N ASP A 17 -25.41 2.08 4.51
CA ASP A 17 -26.43 1.34 3.77
C ASP A 17 -27.41 2.25 3.02
N TRP A 18 -27.85 3.35 3.68
CA TRP A 18 -28.73 4.33 3.05
C TRP A 18 -28.05 5.11 1.92
N SER A 19 -26.80 5.50 2.12
CA SER A 19 -25.99 6.14 1.09
C SER A 19 -25.78 5.22 -0.10
N ASP A 20 -25.37 3.97 0.14
CA ASP A 20 -25.12 2.99 -0.90
C ASP A 20 -26.41 2.61 -1.66
N LEU A 21 -27.55 2.50 -0.98
CA LEU A 21 -28.84 2.22 -1.62
C LEU A 21 -29.23 3.31 -2.62
N ARG A 22 -28.92 4.57 -2.31
CA ARG A 22 -29.21 5.72 -3.16
C ARG A 22 -28.22 5.89 -4.31
N HIS A 23 -26.92 5.73 -4.03
CA HIS A 23 -25.86 6.13 -4.94
C HIS A 23 -25.09 4.94 -5.55
N ASN A 24 -25.07 3.78 -4.89
CA ASN A 24 -24.34 2.61 -5.34
C ASN A 24 -25.04 1.29 -4.95
N ARG A 25 -26.11 0.94 -5.67
CA ARG A 25 -26.87 -0.30 -5.43
C ARG A 25 -26.01 -1.58 -5.51
N ARG A 26 -24.96 -1.58 -6.34
CA ARG A 26 -24.05 -2.74 -6.44
C ARG A 26 -23.30 -2.95 -5.13
N ARG A 27 -22.74 -1.87 -4.55
CA ARG A 27 -22.06 -1.91 -3.25
C ARG A 27 -23.02 -2.36 -2.14
N TYR A 28 -24.23 -1.79 -2.09
CA TYR A 28 -25.25 -2.17 -1.13
C TYR A 28 -25.56 -3.67 -1.16
N HIS A 29 -25.76 -4.27 -2.35
CA HIS A 29 -26.03 -5.69 -2.48
C HIS A 29 -24.84 -6.57 -2.13
N ALA A 30 -23.64 -6.18 -2.53
CA ALA A 30 -22.40 -6.92 -2.26
C ALA A 30 -22.09 -6.95 -0.75
N ARG A 31 -22.21 -5.80 -0.07
CA ARG A 31 -22.04 -5.72 1.40
C ARG A 31 -22.94 -6.68 2.16
N ARG A 32 -24.10 -6.99 1.64
CA ARG A 32 -25.05 -7.98 2.20
C ARG A 32 -24.83 -9.41 1.72
N GLY A 33 -23.75 -9.67 1.04
CA GLY A 33 -23.39 -11.01 0.57
C GLY A 33 -24.05 -11.43 -0.75
N ARG A 34 -24.50 -10.49 -1.57
CA ARG A 34 -25.13 -10.78 -2.87
C ARG A 34 -24.12 -10.66 -4.02
N LEU A 35 -23.04 -11.44 -3.95
CA LEU A 35 -22.09 -11.60 -5.04
C LEU A 35 -22.54 -12.70 -6.01
N ARG A 36 -22.26 -12.52 -7.31
CA ARG A 36 -22.49 -13.55 -8.32
C ARG A 36 -21.14 -14.16 -8.71
N PRO A 37 -20.99 -15.50 -8.60
CA PRO A 37 -19.79 -16.14 -9.09
C PRO A 37 -19.71 -16.04 -10.62
N PRO A 38 -18.52 -16.14 -11.21
CA PRO A 38 -18.38 -16.37 -12.65
C PRO A 38 -19.05 -17.67 -13.06
N GLU A 39 -19.54 -17.72 -14.29
CA GLU A 39 -20.17 -18.93 -14.83
C GLU A 39 -19.19 -20.11 -14.90
N GLY A 40 -19.73 -21.33 -14.83
CA GLY A 40 -18.95 -22.57 -14.94
C GLY A 40 -18.95 -23.39 -13.64
N ARG A 41 -18.35 -24.60 -13.73
CA ARG A 41 -18.27 -25.59 -12.65
C ARG A 41 -16.85 -25.80 -12.12
N SER A 42 -15.85 -25.17 -12.72
CA SER A 42 -14.46 -25.30 -12.29
C SER A 42 -14.23 -24.71 -10.89
N PRO A 43 -13.16 -25.12 -10.19
CA PRO A 43 -12.84 -24.60 -8.86
C PRO A 43 -12.77 -23.07 -8.84
N LEU A 44 -13.16 -22.47 -7.71
CA LEU A 44 -13.20 -21.02 -7.54
C LEU A 44 -12.24 -20.59 -6.44
N VAL A 45 -11.42 -19.60 -6.73
CA VAL A 45 -10.58 -18.90 -5.75
C VAL A 45 -11.13 -17.50 -5.53
N TRP A 46 -11.33 -17.14 -4.27
CA TRP A 46 -11.83 -15.85 -3.86
C TRP A 46 -10.71 -14.99 -3.26
N ILE A 47 -10.31 -13.91 -3.94
CA ILE A 47 -9.32 -12.94 -3.50
C ILE A 47 -10.07 -11.77 -2.86
N GLN A 48 -9.69 -11.40 -1.64
CA GLN A 48 -10.27 -10.30 -0.89
C GLN A 48 -9.21 -9.21 -0.70
N ALA A 49 -9.33 -8.08 -1.39
CA ALA A 49 -8.52 -6.91 -1.08
C ALA A 49 -9.00 -6.24 0.21
N GLY A 50 -8.08 -5.84 1.06
CA GLY A 50 -8.30 -4.95 2.19
C GLY A 50 -8.47 -3.49 1.75
N GLU A 51 -8.53 -2.59 2.72
CA GLU A 51 -8.62 -1.15 2.49
C GLU A 51 -7.34 -0.61 1.85
N GLY A 52 -7.48 0.44 1.05
CA GLY A 52 -6.39 1.16 0.40
C GLY A 52 -6.03 0.66 -1.00
N ALA A 53 -5.51 1.59 -1.80
CA ALA A 53 -5.13 1.38 -3.19
C ALA A 53 -4.06 0.30 -3.37
N ASP A 54 -3.10 0.22 -2.45
CA ASP A 54 -1.97 -0.70 -2.53
C ASP A 54 -2.38 -2.16 -2.35
N ASN A 55 -3.32 -2.43 -1.44
CA ASN A 55 -3.89 -3.77 -1.28
C ASN A 55 -4.70 -4.18 -2.52
N LEU A 56 -5.38 -3.23 -3.15
CA LEU A 56 -6.11 -3.48 -4.40
C LEU A 56 -5.14 -3.77 -5.56
N ARG A 57 -4.02 -3.02 -5.68
CA ARG A 57 -2.97 -3.28 -6.68
C ARG A 57 -2.40 -4.67 -6.51
N LEU A 58 -1.95 -5.01 -5.30
CA LEU A 58 -1.36 -6.31 -5.00
C LEU A 58 -2.35 -7.46 -5.24
N ALA A 59 -3.61 -7.30 -4.86
CA ALA A 59 -4.65 -8.30 -5.10
C ALA A 59 -4.97 -8.47 -6.59
N ALA A 60 -4.92 -7.38 -7.37
CA ALA A 60 -5.11 -7.43 -8.81
C ALA A 60 -3.92 -8.10 -9.53
N ASP A 61 -2.68 -7.83 -9.10
CA ASP A 61 -1.49 -8.48 -9.63
C ASP A 61 -1.50 -9.99 -9.36
N LEU A 62 -1.89 -10.39 -8.12
CA LEU A 62 -2.05 -11.80 -7.77
C LEU A 62 -3.15 -12.47 -8.62
N LEU A 63 -4.29 -11.79 -8.85
CA LEU A 63 -5.32 -12.30 -9.75
C LEU A 63 -4.79 -12.47 -11.17
N GLY A 64 -4.04 -11.50 -11.68
CA GLY A 64 -3.42 -11.55 -12.99
C GLY A 64 -2.46 -12.73 -13.14
N ALA A 65 -1.57 -12.94 -12.16
CA ALA A 65 -0.62 -14.06 -12.12
C ALA A 65 -1.36 -15.43 -12.11
N LEU A 66 -2.37 -15.57 -11.26
CA LEU A 66 -3.19 -16.79 -11.22
C LEU A 66 -3.94 -17.01 -12.54
N ARG A 67 -4.47 -15.96 -13.16
CA ARG A 67 -5.18 -16.08 -14.41
C ARG A 67 -4.29 -16.49 -15.59
N GLN A 68 -3.05 -16.03 -15.60
CA GLN A 68 -2.06 -16.43 -16.61
C GLN A 68 -1.66 -17.90 -16.51
N SER A 69 -1.57 -18.40 -15.28
CA SER A 69 -1.03 -19.74 -14.99
C SER A 69 -2.11 -20.83 -14.89
N ARG A 70 -3.35 -20.47 -14.44
CA ARG A 70 -4.45 -21.40 -14.16
C ARG A 70 -5.74 -20.96 -14.86
N LEU A 71 -5.81 -21.24 -16.17
CA LEU A 71 -6.98 -20.95 -17.01
C LEU A 71 -8.25 -21.72 -16.63
N ASP A 72 -8.09 -22.83 -15.91
CA ASP A 72 -9.19 -23.66 -15.40
C ASP A 72 -9.91 -23.01 -14.22
N LEU A 73 -9.24 -22.20 -13.40
CA LEU A 73 -9.86 -21.59 -12.21
C LEU A 73 -10.89 -20.50 -12.57
N ARG A 74 -11.95 -20.44 -11.75
CA ARG A 74 -12.79 -19.24 -11.64
C ARG A 74 -12.21 -18.33 -10.57
N LEU A 75 -12.05 -17.05 -10.86
CA LEU A 75 -11.45 -16.08 -9.96
C LEU A 75 -12.46 -15.00 -9.58
N VAL A 76 -12.55 -14.69 -8.31
CA VAL A 76 -13.36 -13.58 -7.80
C VAL A 76 -12.43 -12.64 -7.02
N LEU A 77 -12.33 -11.39 -7.44
CA LEU A 77 -11.68 -10.33 -6.68
C LEU A 77 -12.73 -9.41 -6.06
N THR A 78 -12.68 -9.27 -4.75
CA THR A 78 -13.53 -8.33 -4.03
C THR A 78 -12.71 -7.25 -3.32
N TYR A 79 -13.27 -6.05 -3.26
CA TYR A 79 -12.64 -4.87 -2.68
C TYR A 79 -13.66 -4.03 -1.90
N PRO A 80 -13.24 -3.27 -0.87
CA PRO A 80 -14.12 -2.37 -0.13
C PRO A 80 -14.50 -1.13 -0.93
N GLU A 81 -13.56 -0.65 -1.75
CA GLU A 81 -13.71 0.52 -2.62
C GLU A 81 -13.23 0.20 -4.05
N GLU A 82 -13.98 0.69 -5.05
CA GLU A 82 -13.63 0.50 -6.46
C GLU A 82 -12.68 1.60 -6.91
N ASP A 83 -11.48 1.22 -7.34
CA ASP A 83 -10.61 2.08 -8.12
C ASP A 83 -10.46 1.52 -9.53
N ARG A 84 -11.19 2.14 -10.46
CA ARG A 84 -11.23 1.69 -11.86
C ARG A 84 -9.94 1.92 -12.60
N ALA A 85 -9.15 2.92 -12.20
CA ALA A 85 -7.86 3.20 -12.81
C ALA A 85 -6.88 2.06 -12.49
N ILE A 86 -6.77 1.69 -11.22
CA ILE A 86 -5.96 0.56 -10.77
C ILE A 86 -6.41 -0.75 -11.44
N LEU A 87 -7.70 -1.05 -11.41
CA LEU A 87 -8.20 -2.30 -11.99
C LEU A 87 -7.98 -2.37 -13.51
N ARG A 88 -8.06 -1.23 -14.21
CA ARG A 88 -7.76 -1.18 -15.64
C ARG A 88 -6.28 -1.40 -15.90
N GLU A 89 -5.42 -0.67 -15.22
CA GLU A 89 -3.97 -0.74 -15.35
C GLU A 89 -3.44 -2.15 -15.05
N ARG A 90 -3.78 -2.70 -13.88
CA ARG A 90 -3.21 -3.99 -13.40
C ARG A 90 -3.80 -5.22 -14.09
N LEU A 91 -5.00 -5.11 -14.62
CA LEU A 91 -5.66 -6.21 -15.33
C LEU A 91 -5.72 -5.96 -16.86
N GLU A 92 -4.91 -5.04 -17.36
CA GLU A 92 -4.73 -4.86 -18.80
C GLU A 92 -4.16 -6.15 -19.43
N GLY A 93 -4.75 -6.59 -20.52
CA GLY A 93 -4.38 -7.87 -21.16
C GLY A 93 -4.81 -9.14 -20.41
N CYS A 94 -5.33 -9.04 -19.19
CA CYS A 94 -5.85 -10.19 -18.45
C CYS A 94 -7.21 -10.63 -19.03
N SER A 95 -7.31 -11.91 -19.39
CA SER A 95 -8.59 -12.48 -19.83
C SER A 95 -9.67 -12.36 -18.73
N ARG A 96 -10.81 -11.78 -19.09
CA ARG A 96 -11.97 -11.64 -18.19
C ARG A 96 -12.85 -12.87 -18.15
N GLU A 97 -12.57 -13.88 -18.95
CA GLU A 97 -13.29 -15.15 -18.89
C GLU A 97 -13.10 -15.79 -17.51
N LYS A 98 -14.19 -16.26 -16.92
CA LYS A 98 -14.21 -16.85 -15.56
C LYS A 98 -13.67 -15.92 -14.44
N VAL A 99 -13.66 -14.58 -14.66
CA VAL A 99 -13.25 -13.60 -13.66
C VAL A 99 -14.46 -12.71 -13.29
N ALA A 100 -14.70 -12.54 -11.99
CA ALA A 100 -15.65 -11.56 -11.48
C ALA A 100 -14.95 -10.56 -10.55
N LEU A 101 -15.27 -9.28 -10.74
CA LEU A 101 -14.78 -8.18 -9.91
C LEU A 101 -15.98 -7.51 -9.24
N GLY A 102 -15.83 -7.14 -7.97
CA GLY A 102 -16.91 -6.43 -7.29
C GLY A 102 -16.61 -6.04 -5.86
N TYR A 103 -17.54 -5.29 -5.29
CA TYR A 103 -17.45 -4.93 -3.87
C TYR A 103 -17.51 -6.16 -2.98
N GLY A 104 -16.71 -6.16 -1.90
CA GLY A 104 -16.70 -7.22 -0.90
C GLY A 104 -17.89 -7.15 0.05
N PRO A 105 -18.16 -8.25 0.77
CA PRO A 105 -19.11 -8.24 1.87
C PRO A 105 -18.61 -7.40 3.04
N ASP A 106 -19.54 -6.89 3.84
CA ASP A 106 -19.20 -6.31 5.14
C ASP A 106 -18.36 -7.31 5.97
N PRO A 107 -17.43 -6.82 6.81
CA PRO A 107 -16.59 -7.66 7.66
C PRO A 107 -17.37 -8.25 8.85
N VAL A 108 -18.65 -8.59 8.64
CA VAL A 108 -19.48 -9.24 9.63
C VAL A 108 -19.67 -10.71 9.26
N PRO A 109 -19.61 -11.66 10.23
CA PRO A 109 -19.64 -13.10 9.97
C PRO A 109 -20.80 -13.53 9.08
N ARG A 110 -22.00 -13.01 9.34
CA ARG A 110 -23.21 -13.35 8.57
C ARG A 110 -23.14 -12.95 7.09
N ALA A 111 -22.52 -11.81 6.76
CA ALA A 111 -22.37 -11.38 5.36
C ALA A 111 -21.32 -12.20 4.64
N GLN A 112 -20.20 -12.46 5.31
CA GLN A 112 -19.12 -13.28 4.77
C GLN A 112 -19.55 -14.75 4.58
N GLY A 113 -20.21 -15.35 5.55
CA GLY A 113 -20.76 -16.72 5.44
C GLY A 113 -21.69 -16.86 4.24
N ARG A 114 -22.60 -15.91 4.02
CA ARG A 114 -23.49 -15.91 2.83
C ARG A 114 -22.74 -15.84 1.51
N VAL A 115 -21.62 -15.12 1.46
CA VAL A 115 -20.77 -15.07 0.25
C VAL A 115 -20.06 -16.40 0.10
N ALA A 116 -19.49 -16.95 1.15
CA ALA A 116 -18.83 -18.24 1.14
C ALA A 116 -19.77 -19.36 0.66
N GLU A 117 -20.98 -19.43 1.21
CA GLU A 117 -22.02 -20.38 0.77
C GLU A 117 -22.38 -20.22 -0.72
N ARG A 118 -22.51 -18.97 -1.20
CA ARG A 118 -22.90 -18.69 -2.58
C ARG A 118 -21.79 -18.93 -3.59
N LEU A 119 -20.56 -18.55 -3.25
CA LEU A 119 -19.39 -18.73 -4.11
C LEU A 119 -18.90 -20.17 -4.06
N ALA A 120 -19.07 -20.87 -2.94
CA ALA A 120 -18.50 -22.18 -2.64
C ALA A 120 -17.01 -22.26 -3.08
N PRO A 121 -16.14 -21.34 -2.59
CA PRO A 121 -14.78 -21.26 -3.06
C PRO A 121 -13.96 -22.43 -2.55
N LEU A 122 -13.07 -22.94 -3.38
CA LEU A 122 -12.05 -23.91 -2.98
C LEU A 122 -11.05 -23.27 -2.01
N GLY A 123 -10.68 -22.01 -2.28
CA GLY A 123 -9.76 -21.25 -1.44
C GLY A 123 -10.09 -19.78 -1.36
N VAL A 124 -9.65 -19.14 -0.27
CA VAL A 124 -9.74 -17.68 -0.05
C VAL A 124 -8.36 -17.11 0.26
N ILE A 125 -8.05 -16.00 -0.39
CA ILE A 125 -6.79 -15.25 -0.20
C ILE A 125 -7.15 -13.84 0.26
N GLY A 126 -6.78 -13.48 1.48
CA GLY A 126 -6.95 -12.14 1.98
C GLY A 126 -5.67 -11.32 1.78
N VAL A 127 -5.75 -10.19 1.10
CA VAL A 127 -4.64 -9.27 0.83
C VAL A 127 -4.86 -7.96 1.60
N GLY A 128 -4.01 -7.66 2.59
CA GLY A 128 -4.22 -6.54 3.51
C GLY A 128 -5.42 -6.75 4.46
N ARG A 129 -5.94 -7.97 4.50
CA ARG A 129 -7.02 -8.40 5.40
C ARG A 129 -6.93 -9.91 5.56
N ALA A 130 -7.03 -10.40 6.80
CA ALA A 130 -7.04 -11.84 7.05
C ALA A 130 -8.43 -12.45 6.86
N PRO A 131 -8.51 -13.74 6.50
CA PRO A 131 -9.72 -14.51 6.59
C PRO A 131 -10.28 -14.50 8.02
N THR A 132 -11.60 -14.41 8.15
CA THR A 132 -12.30 -14.40 9.43
C THR A 132 -12.83 -15.78 9.79
N PRO A 133 -13.22 -16.06 11.04
CA PRO A 133 -13.81 -17.35 11.44
C PRO A 133 -15.02 -17.78 10.61
N ALA A 134 -15.77 -16.84 10.03
CA ALA A 134 -16.88 -17.16 9.13
C ALA A 134 -16.45 -17.90 7.85
N LEU A 135 -15.16 -17.97 7.57
CA LEU A 135 -14.57 -18.63 6.40
C LEU A 135 -13.83 -19.93 6.75
N GLU A 136 -13.92 -20.41 8.01
CA GLU A 136 -13.23 -21.64 8.45
C GLU A 136 -13.66 -22.90 7.69
N GLY A 137 -14.88 -22.93 7.15
CA GLY A 137 -15.36 -24.03 6.30
C GLY A 137 -14.75 -24.09 4.89
N ILE A 138 -13.94 -23.11 4.47
CA ILE A 138 -13.25 -23.12 3.20
C ILE A 138 -11.95 -23.93 3.34
N SER A 139 -11.68 -24.82 2.39
CA SER A 139 -10.54 -25.76 2.46
C SER A 139 -9.21 -25.04 2.57
N HIS A 140 -8.99 -24.03 1.75
CA HIS A 140 -7.72 -23.28 1.68
C HIS A 140 -7.89 -21.83 2.10
N ARG A 141 -7.09 -21.36 3.03
CA ARG A 141 -7.10 -19.99 3.54
C ARG A 141 -5.71 -19.43 3.61
N VAL A 142 -5.50 -18.30 2.97
CA VAL A 142 -4.21 -17.60 2.94
C VAL A 142 -4.38 -16.15 3.37
N ALA A 143 -3.43 -15.66 4.13
CA ALA A 143 -3.32 -14.26 4.53
C ALA A 143 -2.06 -13.63 3.95
N VAL A 144 -2.23 -12.53 3.23
CA VAL A 144 -1.13 -11.76 2.64
C VAL A 144 -1.15 -10.36 3.25
N ARG A 145 -0.06 -9.93 3.84
CA ARG A 145 0.11 -8.57 4.35
C ARG A 145 -0.92 -8.17 5.41
N SER A 146 -1.29 -9.09 6.28
CA SER A 146 -2.26 -8.83 7.36
C SER A 146 -1.96 -9.67 8.58
N GLY A 147 -2.26 -9.14 9.76
CA GLY A 147 -2.28 -9.91 11.01
C GLY A 147 -3.52 -10.80 11.12
N PRO A 148 -3.54 -11.75 12.07
CA PRO A 148 -4.64 -12.69 12.24
C PRO A 148 -5.95 -12.00 12.64
N ALA A 149 -7.07 -12.46 12.08
CA ALA A 149 -8.42 -11.98 12.38
C ALA A 149 -9.31 -13.05 13.04
N GLY A 150 -8.70 -13.96 13.77
CA GLY A 150 -9.39 -15.01 14.54
C GLY A 150 -9.45 -16.38 13.87
N ALA A 151 -9.39 -16.48 12.54
CA ALA A 151 -9.28 -17.76 11.83
C ALA A 151 -7.82 -18.21 11.71
N SER A 152 -7.60 -19.52 11.70
CA SER A 152 -6.32 -20.11 11.27
C SER A 152 -6.22 -20.10 9.74
N VAL A 153 -4.99 -20.08 9.24
CA VAL A 153 -4.69 -20.13 7.80
C VAL A 153 -3.64 -21.20 7.50
N GLU A 154 -3.63 -21.70 6.28
CA GLU A 154 -2.58 -22.63 5.84
C GLU A 154 -1.26 -21.92 5.53
N ALA A 155 -1.34 -20.65 5.07
CA ALA A 155 -0.16 -19.84 4.83
C ALA A 155 -0.39 -18.37 5.18
N ALA A 156 0.63 -17.74 5.77
CA ALA A 156 0.69 -16.32 6.03
C ALA A 156 1.95 -15.70 5.39
N LEU A 157 1.78 -14.59 4.68
CA LEU A 157 2.83 -13.76 4.13
C LEU A 157 2.82 -12.41 4.88
N PRO A 158 3.50 -12.29 6.02
CA PRO A 158 3.50 -11.08 6.84
C PRO A 158 4.32 -9.97 6.20
N ALA A 159 3.92 -8.71 6.43
CA ALA A 159 4.65 -7.54 5.93
C ALA A 159 5.87 -7.17 6.79
N ASP A 160 5.82 -7.51 8.07
CA ASP A 160 6.80 -7.14 9.09
C ASP A 160 6.91 -8.24 10.17
N SER A 161 7.94 -8.11 11.03
CA SER A 161 8.22 -9.09 12.06
C SER A 161 7.12 -9.20 13.12
N ASP A 162 6.49 -8.08 13.51
CA ASP A 162 5.41 -8.07 14.50
C ASP A 162 4.20 -8.85 13.96
N THR A 163 3.91 -8.68 12.68
CA THR A 163 2.84 -9.42 11.98
C THR A 163 3.19 -10.91 11.87
N ALA A 164 4.46 -11.26 11.62
CA ALA A 164 4.91 -12.65 11.59
C ALA A 164 4.76 -13.33 12.95
N ASP A 165 5.16 -12.65 14.01
CA ASP A 165 5.02 -13.14 15.39
C ASP A 165 3.55 -13.35 15.78
N ALA A 166 2.67 -12.45 15.35
CA ALA A 166 1.23 -12.58 15.60
C ALA A 166 0.60 -13.82 14.92
N TRP A 167 1.21 -14.35 13.86
CA TRP A 167 0.77 -15.56 13.17
C TRP A 167 1.25 -16.86 13.82
N GLN A 168 2.19 -16.82 14.79
CA GLN A 168 2.69 -18.01 15.47
C GLN A 168 1.54 -18.82 16.09
N GLY A 169 1.49 -20.12 15.79
CA GLY A 169 0.42 -21.02 16.22
C GLY A 169 -0.95 -20.80 15.58
N ARG A 170 -1.06 -19.92 14.55
CA ARG A 170 -2.30 -19.62 13.81
C ARG A 170 -2.18 -19.84 12.31
N ALA A 171 -0.98 -19.98 11.80
CA ALA A 171 -0.70 -20.38 10.43
C ALA A 171 0.11 -21.67 10.44
N GLU A 172 -0.13 -22.56 9.46
CA GLU A 172 0.66 -23.79 9.30
C GLU A 172 2.04 -23.46 8.70
N ASP A 173 2.08 -22.47 7.81
CA ASP A 173 3.30 -22.00 7.16
C ASP A 173 3.34 -20.46 7.27
N ILE A 174 4.44 -19.92 7.78
CA ILE A 174 4.68 -18.48 7.89
C ILE A 174 5.91 -18.14 7.06
N ALA A 175 5.69 -17.38 5.99
CA ALA A 175 6.79 -16.87 5.17
C ALA A 175 7.66 -15.88 5.98
N PRO A 176 8.94 -15.68 5.60
CA PRO A 176 9.72 -14.59 6.15
C PRO A 176 8.98 -13.25 6.06
N ALA A 177 9.13 -12.42 7.10
CA ALA A 177 8.49 -11.11 7.16
C ALA A 177 9.05 -10.18 6.07
N ALA A 178 8.38 -10.12 4.93
CA ALA A 178 8.81 -9.35 3.77
C ALA A 178 7.59 -8.76 3.05
N ASP A 179 7.46 -7.44 3.09
CA ASP A 179 6.28 -6.75 2.55
C ASP A 179 6.17 -6.94 1.02
N PRO A 180 5.12 -7.62 0.51
CA PRO A 180 4.92 -7.77 -0.93
C PRO A 180 4.74 -6.46 -1.69
N LEU A 181 4.48 -5.32 -1.04
CA LEU A 181 4.46 -4.00 -1.69
C LEU A 181 5.80 -3.61 -2.30
N THR A 182 6.92 -4.21 -1.85
CA THR A 182 8.22 -4.05 -2.51
C THR A 182 8.18 -4.46 -3.98
N LEU A 183 7.30 -5.40 -4.36
CA LEU A 183 7.13 -5.85 -5.74
C LEU A 183 6.46 -4.79 -6.62
N LEU A 184 5.66 -3.89 -6.02
CA LEU A 184 5.01 -2.79 -6.72
C LEU A 184 5.93 -1.58 -6.92
N ALA A 185 7.02 -1.46 -6.15
CA ALA A 185 7.94 -0.33 -6.24
C ALA A 185 8.80 -0.40 -7.51
N GLU A 186 8.91 0.73 -8.20
CA GLU A 186 9.72 0.87 -9.40
C GLU A 186 11.17 1.21 -9.01
N ALA A 187 12.09 0.27 -9.23
CA ALA A 187 13.48 0.39 -8.79
C ALA A 187 14.45 0.89 -9.89
N GLN A 188 13.99 0.98 -11.14
CA GLN A 188 14.79 1.40 -12.29
C GLN A 188 14.06 2.53 -13.02
N VAL A 189 14.22 3.75 -12.51
CA VAL A 189 13.61 4.95 -13.09
C VAL A 189 14.70 5.94 -13.42
N GLU A 190 14.61 6.56 -14.60
CA GLU A 190 15.51 7.64 -14.96
C GLU A 190 15.21 8.93 -14.17
N PRO A 191 16.22 9.63 -13.66
CA PRO A 191 16.03 10.86 -12.91
C PRO A 191 15.71 12.05 -13.86
N VAL A 192 14.45 12.15 -14.26
CA VAL A 192 14.00 13.22 -15.19
C VAL A 192 13.76 14.58 -14.51
N LEU A 193 13.42 14.58 -13.21
CA LEU A 193 13.08 15.81 -12.49
C LEU A 193 14.22 16.83 -12.39
N PRO A 194 15.50 16.46 -12.10
CA PRO A 194 16.58 17.46 -12.02
C PRO A 194 16.77 18.27 -13.30
N ALA A 195 16.62 17.64 -14.46
CA ALA A 195 16.72 18.34 -15.74
C ALA A 195 15.55 19.31 -15.96
N LEU A 196 14.36 18.99 -15.47
CA LEU A 196 13.18 19.83 -15.55
C LEU A 196 13.17 20.97 -14.55
N LEU A 197 13.86 20.81 -13.41
CA LEU A 197 13.96 21.83 -12.36
C LEU A 197 15.10 22.84 -12.58
N GLY A 198 15.87 22.69 -13.64
CA GLY A 198 16.97 23.62 -13.93
C GLY A 198 18.20 23.49 -13.03
N GLY A 199 18.32 22.38 -12.29
CA GLY A 199 19.43 22.08 -11.40
C GLY A 199 19.20 22.50 -9.94
N ASP A 200 18.00 22.93 -9.56
CA ASP A 200 17.66 23.24 -8.18
C ASP A 200 17.67 21.97 -7.32
N ARG A 201 18.00 22.15 -6.03
CA ARG A 201 18.00 21.08 -5.03
C ARG A 201 16.57 20.61 -4.75
N LEU A 202 16.40 19.33 -4.48
CA LEU A 202 15.09 18.73 -4.30
C LEU A 202 15.06 17.83 -3.06
N ALA A 203 14.06 18.01 -2.20
CA ALA A 203 13.69 17.03 -1.18
C ALA A 203 12.25 16.55 -1.36
N TRP A 204 11.96 15.34 -0.84
CA TRP A 204 10.63 14.78 -0.86
C TRP A 204 10.19 14.38 0.56
N PHE A 205 9.15 15.03 1.06
CA PHE A 205 8.54 14.80 2.36
C PHE A 205 7.23 14.01 2.19
N ILE A 206 7.08 12.94 2.95
CA ILE A 206 5.99 11.96 2.80
C ILE A 206 5.15 11.92 4.08
N GLY A 207 3.81 11.96 3.94
CA GLY A 207 2.89 11.86 5.08
C GLY A 207 2.71 13.18 5.82
N VAL A 208 2.68 14.30 5.10
CA VAL A 208 2.51 15.64 5.68
C VAL A 208 1.07 15.85 6.13
N SER A 209 0.86 16.15 7.41
CA SER A 209 -0.43 16.47 8.01
C SER A 209 -0.57 17.96 8.33
N ASP A 210 0.48 18.62 8.85
CA ASP A 210 0.50 20.06 9.12
C ASP A 210 1.12 20.88 7.99
N TRP A 211 0.30 21.18 7.00
CA TRP A 211 0.72 21.98 5.84
C TRP A 211 1.08 23.42 6.16
N ARG A 212 0.44 24.02 7.19
CA ARG A 212 0.71 25.41 7.56
C ARG A 212 2.05 25.54 8.27
N GLY A 213 2.33 24.60 9.17
CA GLY A 213 3.62 24.51 9.85
C GLY A 213 4.74 24.33 8.83
N LEU A 214 4.60 23.32 7.96
CA LEU A 214 5.59 23.04 6.92
C LEU A 214 5.82 24.24 5.99
N GLU A 215 4.76 24.92 5.52
CA GLU A 215 4.90 26.07 4.64
C GLU A 215 5.64 27.23 5.33
N ALA A 216 5.32 27.50 6.60
CA ALA A 216 5.96 28.56 7.38
C ALA A 216 7.46 28.24 7.64
N THR A 217 7.74 27.01 8.08
CA THR A 217 9.10 26.53 8.34
C THR A 217 9.93 26.52 7.08
N TRP A 218 9.40 26.02 5.95
CA TRP A 218 10.06 26.00 4.65
C TRP A 218 10.45 27.40 4.18
N ARG A 219 9.51 28.37 4.19
CA ARG A 219 9.78 29.74 3.79
C ARG A 219 10.87 30.44 4.61
N ALA A 220 10.98 30.09 5.88
CA ALA A 220 11.98 30.66 6.77
C ALA A 220 13.34 29.96 6.68
N HIS A 221 13.39 28.75 6.11
CA HIS A 221 14.60 27.95 6.08
C HIS A 221 15.59 28.39 4.97
N PRO A 222 16.90 28.44 5.22
CA PRO A 222 17.90 28.83 4.21
C PRO A 222 17.87 28.03 2.91
N LEU A 223 17.53 26.73 2.98
CA LEU A 223 17.41 25.85 1.81
C LEU A 223 16.33 26.31 0.83
N ALA A 224 15.32 27.07 1.26
CA ALA A 224 14.29 27.59 0.37
C ALA A 224 14.86 28.55 -0.70
N SER A 225 15.98 29.21 -0.43
CA SER A 225 16.64 30.09 -1.40
C SER A 225 17.30 29.36 -2.57
N GLN A 226 17.46 28.01 -2.49
CA GLN A 226 18.23 27.22 -3.45
C GLN A 226 17.61 25.84 -3.74
N GLY A 227 16.38 25.59 -3.31
CA GLY A 227 15.75 24.29 -3.47
C GLY A 227 14.24 24.35 -3.63
N VAL A 228 13.69 23.20 -3.99
CA VAL A 228 12.25 22.94 -4.12
C VAL A 228 11.88 21.79 -3.19
N LEU A 229 10.80 21.95 -2.45
CA LEU A 229 10.28 20.93 -1.55
C LEU A 229 9.02 20.30 -2.13
N PHE A 230 9.07 19.00 -2.38
CA PHE A 230 7.92 18.18 -2.76
C PHE A 230 7.34 17.53 -1.50
N ALA A 231 6.03 17.57 -1.34
CA ALA A 231 5.38 17.04 -0.16
C ALA A 231 4.12 16.22 -0.51
N SER A 232 4.07 14.98 -0.05
CA SER A 232 2.92 14.08 -0.20
C SER A 232 2.06 14.13 1.06
N PRO A 233 0.73 14.26 0.93
CA PRO A 233 -0.17 14.36 2.08
C PRO A 233 -0.26 13.06 2.87
N ALA A 234 -0.46 13.16 4.18
CA ALA A 234 -0.94 12.08 5.01
C ALA A 234 -2.38 11.69 4.59
N PRO A 235 -2.80 10.43 4.81
CA PRO A 235 -4.15 10.00 4.50
C PRO A 235 -5.21 10.87 5.21
N GLY A 236 -6.10 11.49 4.43
CA GLY A 236 -7.14 12.35 4.96
C GLY A 236 -6.71 13.77 5.36
N ALA A 237 -5.44 14.13 5.20
CA ALA A 237 -4.96 15.49 5.46
C ALA A 237 -5.58 16.49 4.47
N LYS A 238 -5.93 17.67 4.99
CA LYS A 238 -6.47 18.76 4.19
C LYS A 238 -5.35 19.63 3.64
N VAL A 239 -5.10 19.49 2.35
CA VAL A 239 -4.11 20.29 1.62
C VAL A 239 -4.68 21.69 1.34
N PRO A 240 -3.97 22.79 1.66
CA PRO A 240 -4.39 24.13 1.32
C PRO A 240 -4.53 24.33 -0.20
N ALA A 241 -5.63 24.98 -0.63
CA ALA A 241 -5.95 25.14 -2.04
C ALA A 241 -4.98 26.08 -2.80
N HIS A 242 -4.24 26.92 -2.09
CA HIS A 242 -3.29 27.85 -2.70
C HIS A 242 -1.93 27.22 -3.05
N LEU A 243 -1.63 26.03 -2.51
CA LEU A 243 -0.38 25.35 -2.81
C LEU A 243 -0.42 24.73 -4.21
N PRO A 244 0.65 24.89 -5.00
CA PRO A 244 0.73 24.29 -6.33
C PRO A 244 0.77 22.77 -6.24
N ARG A 245 0.13 22.10 -7.21
CA ARG A 245 0.06 20.64 -7.29
C ARG A 245 0.89 20.10 -8.44
N LEU A 246 1.57 19.01 -8.20
CA LEU A 246 2.42 18.38 -9.22
C LEU A 246 1.58 17.85 -10.41
N ALA A 247 0.33 17.49 -10.17
CA ALA A 247 -0.60 17.09 -11.24
C ALA A 247 -0.89 18.22 -12.24
N ASP A 248 -0.84 19.49 -11.80
CA ASP A 248 -1.13 20.67 -12.62
C ASP A 248 0.15 21.34 -13.18
N TRP A 249 1.32 20.76 -12.91
CA TRP A 249 2.60 21.35 -13.31
C TRP A 249 2.82 21.28 -14.82
N ASP A 250 3.10 22.42 -15.42
CA ASP A 250 3.33 22.58 -16.86
C ASP A 250 4.75 22.19 -17.32
N ARG A 251 5.54 21.58 -16.44
CA ARG A 251 6.94 21.16 -16.66
C ARG A 251 7.94 22.29 -16.90
N LYS A 252 7.58 23.52 -16.56
CA LYS A 252 8.56 24.63 -16.52
C LYS A 252 9.41 24.56 -15.25
N PRO A 253 10.63 25.14 -15.28
CA PRO A 253 11.46 25.27 -14.08
C PRO A 253 10.67 25.89 -12.92
N LEU A 254 10.77 25.29 -11.76
CA LEU A 254 10.13 25.80 -10.55
C LEU A 254 11.04 26.82 -9.86
N PRO A 255 10.51 27.95 -9.39
CA PRO A 255 11.30 28.90 -8.60
C PRO A 255 11.80 28.24 -7.32
N ALA A 256 13.02 28.60 -6.89
CA ALA A 256 13.49 28.24 -5.55
C ALA A 256 12.48 28.71 -4.49
N GLY A 257 12.38 27.97 -3.39
CA GLY A 257 11.37 28.22 -2.35
C GLY A 257 9.99 27.62 -2.63
N THR A 258 9.77 27.01 -3.79
CA THR A 258 8.48 26.36 -4.07
C THR A 258 8.25 25.18 -3.14
N LEU A 259 7.05 25.13 -2.54
CA LEU A 259 6.49 23.94 -1.89
C LEU A 259 5.43 23.34 -2.82
N MET A 260 5.70 22.16 -3.37
CA MET A 260 4.85 21.47 -4.34
C MET A 260 4.13 20.29 -3.69
N VAL A 261 2.82 20.23 -3.86
CA VAL A 261 2.00 19.11 -3.38
C VAL A 261 2.08 17.94 -4.36
N VAL A 262 2.35 16.74 -3.83
CA VAL A 262 2.37 15.48 -4.58
C VAL A 262 1.17 14.65 -4.17
N ASP A 263 0.07 14.79 -4.89
CA ASP A 263 -1.18 14.05 -4.65
C ASP A 263 -1.40 12.88 -5.63
N ASP A 264 -0.53 12.74 -6.63
CA ASP A 264 -0.53 11.63 -7.57
C ASP A 264 0.68 10.70 -7.33
N PRO A 265 0.47 9.48 -6.83
CA PRO A 265 1.55 8.54 -6.50
C PRO A 265 2.37 8.09 -7.73
N ARG A 266 1.92 8.34 -8.96
CA ARG A 266 2.70 8.08 -10.18
C ARG A 266 4.00 8.86 -10.26
N TRP A 267 4.13 9.95 -9.50
CA TRP A 267 5.37 10.72 -9.40
C TRP A 267 6.37 10.16 -8.37
N ASN A 268 5.93 9.26 -7.48
CA ASN A 268 6.79 8.73 -6.43
C ASN A 268 8.10 8.09 -6.96
N PRO A 269 8.10 7.31 -8.07
CA PRO A 269 9.34 6.75 -8.61
C PRO A 269 10.34 7.83 -9.06
N ALA A 270 9.87 8.86 -9.76
CA ALA A 270 10.71 9.95 -10.22
C ALA A 270 11.26 10.78 -9.05
N LEU A 271 10.46 11.04 -8.02
CA LEU A 271 10.88 11.74 -6.81
C LEU A 271 11.91 10.93 -6.03
N ALA A 272 11.69 9.62 -5.87
CA ALA A 272 12.58 8.74 -5.13
C ALA A 272 14.01 8.72 -5.68
N VAL A 273 14.18 8.78 -7.01
CA VAL A 273 15.52 8.79 -7.63
C VAL A 273 16.13 10.19 -7.75
N SER A 274 15.30 11.24 -7.70
CA SER A 274 15.72 12.63 -7.92
C SER A 274 16.00 13.38 -6.62
N ALA A 275 15.29 13.08 -5.54
CA ALA A 275 15.42 13.78 -4.27
C ALA A 275 16.82 13.61 -3.65
N GLU A 276 17.40 14.68 -3.14
CA GLU A 276 18.67 14.64 -2.38
C GLU A 276 18.44 14.11 -0.96
N SER A 277 17.20 14.28 -0.43
CA SER A 277 16.77 13.77 0.87
C SER A 277 15.28 13.39 0.80
N ILE A 278 14.93 12.29 1.49
CA ILE A 278 13.55 11.85 1.63
C ILE A 278 13.25 11.75 3.13
N HIS A 279 12.08 12.26 3.55
CA HIS A 279 11.66 12.19 4.94
C HIS A 279 10.25 11.62 5.07
N LEU A 280 10.07 10.66 5.97
CA LEU A 280 8.79 10.02 6.28
C LEU A 280 8.23 10.59 7.59
N PHE A 281 7.18 11.40 7.53
CA PHE A 281 6.45 11.84 8.74
C PHE A 281 5.55 10.74 9.30
N GLU A 282 5.02 9.89 8.41
CA GLU A 282 4.21 8.72 8.76
C GLU A 282 4.71 7.49 7.98
N ASP A 283 4.47 6.30 8.53
CA ASP A 283 4.73 5.06 7.79
C ASP A 283 3.63 4.82 6.74
N LEU A 284 3.92 5.21 5.51
CA LEU A 284 3.12 4.92 4.33
C LEU A 284 3.83 3.84 3.49
N PRO A 285 3.49 2.54 3.68
CA PRO A 285 4.32 1.43 3.20
C PRO A 285 4.70 1.48 1.72
N ALA A 286 3.76 1.78 0.82
CA ALA A 286 4.08 1.86 -0.61
C ALA A 286 5.05 3.00 -0.93
N ALA A 287 4.85 4.18 -0.35
CA ALA A 287 5.74 5.32 -0.54
C ALA A 287 7.11 5.08 0.13
N ARG A 288 7.12 4.44 1.31
CA ARG A 288 8.35 4.00 1.99
C ARG A 288 9.19 3.09 1.09
N TRP A 289 8.60 2.02 0.56
CA TRP A 289 9.33 1.10 -0.31
C TRP A 289 9.81 1.77 -1.59
N GLN A 290 9.03 2.69 -2.15
CA GLN A 290 9.46 3.48 -3.30
C GLN A 290 10.64 4.40 -2.94
N ALA A 291 10.62 5.04 -1.76
CA ALA A 291 11.72 5.86 -1.26
C ALA A 291 13.02 5.05 -1.11
N LEU A 292 12.95 3.86 -0.49
CA LEU A 292 14.10 2.98 -0.30
C LEU A 292 14.67 2.45 -1.62
N ALA A 293 13.83 2.25 -2.64
CA ALA A 293 14.26 1.83 -3.97
C ALA A 293 15.09 2.90 -4.70
N GLY A 294 14.92 4.18 -4.36
CA GLY A 294 15.50 5.32 -5.08
C GLY A 294 16.99 5.55 -4.88
N HIS A 295 17.68 4.84 -3.98
CA HIS A 295 19.11 5.02 -3.69
C HIS A 295 19.44 6.41 -3.11
N ARG A 296 18.52 6.96 -2.32
CA ARG A 296 18.67 8.27 -1.66
C ARG A 296 18.61 8.11 -0.15
N PRO A 297 19.20 9.02 0.62
CA PRO A 297 19.10 8.99 2.08
C PRO A 297 17.64 9.18 2.49
N VAL A 298 17.16 8.27 3.34
CA VAL A 298 15.80 8.29 3.88
C VAL A 298 15.88 8.43 5.39
N THR A 299 15.13 9.37 5.94
CA THR A 299 14.95 9.55 7.39
C THR A 299 13.47 9.39 7.75
N SER A 300 13.17 9.19 9.02
CA SER A 300 11.78 9.02 9.48
C SER A 300 11.52 9.80 10.77
N ALA A 301 10.31 10.31 10.92
CA ALA A 301 9.82 10.87 12.18
C ALA A 301 9.34 9.78 13.16
N VAL A 302 9.07 8.58 12.65
CA VAL A 302 8.51 7.45 13.41
C VAL A 302 9.43 6.24 13.32
N SER A 303 9.37 5.37 14.34
CA SER A 303 10.03 4.06 14.25
C SER A 303 9.31 3.21 13.22
N LEU A 304 10.06 2.68 12.26
CA LEU A 304 9.53 1.82 11.22
C LEU A 304 9.62 0.35 11.67
N PRO A 305 8.64 -0.49 11.32
CA PRO A 305 8.65 -1.89 11.71
C PRO A 305 9.83 -2.63 11.06
N ALA A 306 10.45 -3.55 11.81
CA ALA A 306 11.49 -4.43 11.29
C ALA A 306 10.89 -5.52 10.39
N ASP A 307 11.70 -6.04 9.49
CA ASP A 307 11.37 -7.17 8.61
C ASP A 307 12.37 -8.34 8.78
N ALA A 308 12.27 -9.35 7.96
CA ALA A 308 13.14 -10.53 8.02
C ALA A 308 14.64 -10.23 7.80
N THR A 309 14.96 -9.06 7.23
CA THR A 309 16.35 -8.61 7.01
C THR A 309 16.87 -7.72 8.15
N GLY A 310 16.01 -7.39 9.13
CA GLY A 310 16.31 -6.58 10.31
C GLY A 310 15.63 -5.22 10.33
N ALA A 311 16.16 -4.30 11.12
CA ALA A 311 15.66 -2.93 11.18
C ALA A 311 15.94 -2.18 9.88
N LEU A 312 15.00 -1.33 9.45
CA LEU A 312 15.19 -0.50 8.27
C LEU A 312 16.32 0.53 8.50
N PRO A 313 17.17 0.77 7.51
CA PRO A 313 18.27 1.71 7.61
C PRO A 313 17.78 3.16 7.45
N CYS A 314 16.77 3.55 8.21
CA CYS A 314 16.18 4.88 8.21
C CYS A 314 16.33 5.48 9.60
N PRO A 315 17.28 6.41 9.83
CA PRO A 315 17.42 7.06 11.13
C PRO A 315 16.12 7.76 11.51
N VAL A 316 15.70 7.55 12.77
CA VAL A 316 14.60 8.30 13.35
C VAL A 316 15.16 9.67 13.78
N VAL A 317 14.64 10.71 13.17
CA VAL A 317 14.93 12.12 13.54
C VAL A 317 13.68 12.70 14.23
N GLY A 318 13.78 13.91 14.77
CA GLY A 318 12.61 14.55 15.41
C GLY A 318 11.40 14.65 14.50
N SER A 319 10.21 14.69 15.06
CA SER A 319 8.92 14.67 14.34
C SER A 319 8.50 16.03 13.73
N GLY A 320 9.28 17.09 13.90
CA GLY A 320 8.96 18.41 13.37
C GLY A 320 9.59 18.68 12.00
N ASP A 321 9.00 19.63 11.27
CA ASP A 321 9.48 20.08 9.95
C ASP A 321 10.94 20.57 10.01
N GLU A 322 11.33 21.25 11.08
CA GLU A 322 12.71 21.71 11.31
C GLU A 322 13.70 20.53 11.36
N ALA A 323 13.34 19.42 12.01
CA ALA A 323 14.20 18.24 12.10
C ALA A 323 14.38 17.58 10.74
N ALA A 324 13.32 17.52 9.92
CA ALA A 324 13.39 17.01 8.56
C ALA A 324 14.28 17.86 7.65
N LEU A 325 14.15 19.19 7.74
CA LEU A 325 15.00 20.15 6.99
C LEU A 325 16.45 20.13 7.47
N ALA A 326 16.69 20.00 8.77
CA ALA A 326 18.03 19.86 9.33
C ALA A 326 18.70 18.56 8.87
N ALA A 327 17.95 17.46 8.77
CA ALA A 327 18.45 16.21 8.20
C ALA A 327 18.85 16.38 6.73
N TRP A 328 18.02 17.07 5.93
CA TRP A 328 18.39 17.40 4.54
C TRP A 328 19.67 18.23 4.48
N GLN A 329 19.77 19.30 5.28
CA GLN A 329 20.99 20.10 5.34
C GLN A 329 22.21 19.24 5.71
N GLY A 330 22.08 18.35 6.69
CA GLY A 330 23.16 17.43 7.08
C GLY A 330 23.64 16.53 5.94
N TRP A 331 22.74 16.03 5.09
CA TRP A 331 23.12 15.25 3.90
C TRP A 331 23.82 16.08 2.83
N LEU A 332 23.52 17.36 2.73
CA LEU A 332 24.22 18.28 1.84
C LEU A 332 25.63 18.62 2.34
N ASP A 333 25.78 18.72 3.65
CA ASP A 333 27.06 19.02 4.31
C ASP A 333 27.99 17.78 4.31
N ASP A 334 27.43 16.56 4.31
CA ASP A 334 28.18 15.30 4.21
C ASP A 334 27.63 14.40 3.07
N PRO A 335 28.03 14.68 1.81
CA PRO A 335 27.61 13.89 0.65
C PRO A 335 28.07 12.42 0.68
N LEU A 336 29.13 12.10 1.45
CA LEU A 336 29.61 10.72 1.60
C LEU A 336 28.64 9.92 2.46
N ALA A 337 28.29 10.44 3.63
CA ALA A 337 27.28 9.82 4.51
C ALA A 337 25.92 9.69 3.79
N ALA A 338 25.51 10.68 3.00
CA ALA A 338 24.30 10.62 2.20
C ALA A 338 24.32 9.45 1.19
N ARG A 339 25.44 9.23 0.49
CA ARG A 339 25.61 8.12 -0.46
C ARG A 339 25.62 6.75 0.23
N GLU A 340 26.30 6.64 1.37
CA GLU A 340 26.34 5.42 2.18
C GLU A 340 24.94 5.04 2.67
N MET A 341 24.20 6.03 3.17
CA MET A 341 22.80 5.84 3.60
C MET A 341 21.91 5.41 2.44
N GLY A 342 21.95 6.10 1.31
CA GLY A 342 21.20 5.73 0.11
C GLY A 342 21.53 4.31 -0.38
N SER A 343 22.80 3.93 -0.31
CA SER A 343 23.26 2.58 -0.65
C SER A 343 22.73 1.54 0.34
N ALA A 344 22.66 1.86 1.64
CA ALA A 344 22.10 0.99 2.67
C ALA A 344 20.59 0.80 2.44
N CYS A 345 19.86 1.89 2.20
CA CYS A 345 18.42 1.86 1.86
C CYS A 345 18.14 0.94 0.67
N ARG A 346 18.89 1.12 -0.41
CA ARG A 346 18.71 0.31 -1.62
C ARG A 346 19.07 -1.17 -1.43
N ARG A 347 20.14 -1.47 -0.70
CA ARG A 347 20.49 -2.88 -0.37
C ARG A 347 19.40 -3.55 0.44
N HIS A 348 18.86 -2.88 1.45
CA HIS A 348 17.76 -3.37 2.27
C HIS A 348 16.50 -3.62 1.42
N PHE A 349 16.09 -2.64 0.60
CA PHE A 349 14.97 -2.79 -0.34
C PHE A 349 15.10 -4.06 -1.20
N TRP A 350 16.25 -4.29 -1.82
CA TRP A 350 16.46 -5.46 -2.67
C TRP A 350 16.49 -6.78 -1.89
N ALA A 351 16.98 -6.77 -0.66
CA ALA A 351 16.93 -7.95 0.21
C ALA A 351 15.49 -8.34 0.53
N VAL A 352 14.68 -7.39 1.00
CA VAL A 352 13.25 -7.62 1.30
C VAL A 352 12.47 -8.00 0.05
N ARG A 353 12.71 -7.33 -1.08
CA ARG A 353 12.04 -7.64 -2.35
C ARG A 353 12.29 -9.08 -2.80
N ARG A 354 13.50 -9.61 -2.65
CA ARG A 354 13.81 -11.01 -2.97
C ARG A 354 13.05 -12.00 -2.08
N GLU A 355 12.96 -11.71 -0.78
CA GLU A 355 12.19 -12.55 0.14
C GLU A 355 10.69 -12.49 -0.19
N ALA A 356 10.15 -11.31 -0.50
CA ALA A 356 8.76 -11.13 -0.89
C ALA A 356 8.44 -11.87 -2.20
N ASP A 357 9.31 -11.76 -3.21
CA ASP A 357 9.16 -12.48 -4.48
C ASP A 357 9.15 -13.99 -4.27
N ALA A 358 10.11 -14.51 -3.50
CA ALA A 358 10.17 -15.92 -3.16
C ALA A 358 8.92 -16.39 -2.40
N ALA A 359 8.39 -15.58 -1.47
CA ALA A 359 7.18 -15.90 -0.73
C ALA A 359 5.94 -15.93 -1.62
N VAL A 360 5.79 -14.96 -2.54
CA VAL A 360 4.68 -14.92 -3.50
C VAL A 360 4.76 -16.10 -4.49
N ASN A 361 5.94 -16.44 -4.97
CA ASN A 361 6.13 -17.61 -5.85
C ASN A 361 5.75 -18.92 -5.14
N ARG A 362 6.18 -19.14 -3.88
CA ARG A 362 5.74 -20.30 -3.09
C ARG A 362 4.22 -20.32 -2.89
N LEU A 363 3.60 -19.16 -2.68
CA LEU A 363 2.14 -19.08 -2.60
C LEU A 363 1.47 -19.50 -3.91
N LEU A 364 1.95 -19.03 -5.05
CA LEU A 364 1.43 -19.44 -6.36
C LEU A 364 1.58 -20.94 -6.60
N GLU A 365 2.73 -21.53 -6.27
CA GLU A 365 2.97 -22.98 -6.34
C GLU A 365 1.97 -23.75 -5.46
N ARG A 366 1.72 -23.28 -4.25
CA ARG A 366 0.71 -23.88 -3.36
C ARG A 366 -0.69 -23.84 -3.97
N ILE A 367 -1.08 -22.69 -4.54
CA ILE A 367 -2.39 -22.54 -5.20
C ILE A 367 -2.49 -23.43 -6.44
N TYR A 368 -1.38 -23.72 -7.10
CA TYR A 368 -1.38 -24.67 -8.23
C TYR A 368 -1.67 -26.12 -7.82
N ALA A 369 -1.43 -26.46 -6.56
CA ALA A 369 -1.73 -27.76 -6.00
C ALA A 369 -3.17 -27.89 -5.47
N TRP A 370 -3.93 -26.81 -5.39
CA TRP A 370 -5.32 -26.80 -4.94
C TRP A 370 -6.28 -27.52 -5.88
#